data_ff9a0444be713290583e27f06618c315
#
_entry.id   ff9a0444be713290583e27f06618c315
#
_cell.length_a   1.000
_cell.length_b   1.000
_cell.length_c   1.000
_cell.angle_alpha   90.00
_cell.angle_beta   90.00
_cell.angle_gamma   90.00
#
_symmetry.space_group_name_H-M   'P 1'
#
loop_
_entity.id
_entity.type
_entity.pdbx_description
1 polymer ?
#
loop_
_entity_poly.entity_id
_entity_poly.type
_entity_poly.pdbx_seq_one_letter_code
_entity_poly.pdbx_strand_id
1 'polypeptide(L)'
;MARPDRQFTQAVLVTGASGGIGRAISLAFATAGWSVGIHYHRNKVAAEETLAQVVVAGGTGALYEADVRETHAVQQMIEAACRRAPVPSVLICNAGIGGKHLLLRQREEDWADVIATNLTGTFHCLRAMAPPLLAHGGGSIVVIGSHAGFHGSSGQAAYAASKAGLIGLVHTAAQEWGAGNVRVNLLLPGWQKTGLTTGIMPAHDNWNDHALGRPPSQKEVAKTVVYLAQQNDVSGQVWNCDSRNL
;
A
#
# COMPACT_ATOMS: atom_id res chain seq x y z
N MET A 1 26.23 15.53 14.05
CA MET A 1 26.80 15.32 12.70
C MET A 1 25.66 15.20 11.72
N ALA A 2 25.55 16.09 10.73
CA ALA A 2 24.56 15.97 9.65
C ALA A 2 24.83 14.68 8.88
N ARG A 3 23.83 13.82 8.71
CA ARG A 3 23.93 12.64 7.86
C ARG A 3 24.10 13.13 6.42
N PRO A 4 25.03 12.59 5.63
CA PRO A 4 25.16 12.97 4.22
C PRO A 4 23.85 12.66 3.50
N ASP A 5 23.40 13.56 2.62
CA ASP A 5 22.26 13.34 1.70
C ASP A 5 22.55 12.09 0.85
N ARG A 6 22.11 10.94 1.33
CA ARG A 6 22.16 9.71 0.54
C ARG A 6 21.01 9.78 -0.46
N GLN A 7 21.33 9.97 -1.71
CA GLN A 7 20.36 9.72 -2.79
C GLN A 7 20.00 8.24 -2.78
N PHE A 8 18.79 7.92 -2.27
CA PHE A 8 18.23 6.59 -2.40
C PHE A 8 17.98 6.28 -3.88
N THR A 9 18.14 5.02 -4.25
CA THR A 9 17.79 4.56 -5.59
C THR A 9 16.30 4.83 -5.85
N GLN A 10 16.00 5.39 -7.02
CA GLN A 10 14.61 5.71 -7.40
C GLN A 10 13.88 4.44 -7.90
N ALA A 11 13.67 3.50 -6.99
CA ALA A 11 12.91 2.29 -7.28
C ALA A 11 11.90 2.00 -6.15
N VAL A 12 10.70 1.58 -6.54
CA VAL A 12 9.58 1.25 -5.67
C VAL A 12 9.02 -0.12 -6.01
N LEU A 13 8.65 -0.90 -4.99
CA LEU A 13 7.83 -2.10 -5.15
C LEU A 13 6.42 -1.83 -4.63
N VAL A 14 5.40 -2.02 -5.47
CA VAL A 14 4.00 -1.79 -5.14
C VAL A 14 3.24 -3.11 -5.12
N THR A 15 2.74 -3.51 -3.94
CA THR A 15 1.92 -4.73 -3.84
C THR A 15 0.47 -4.46 -4.29
N GLY A 16 -0.15 -5.45 -4.96
CA GLY A 16 -1.50 -5.30 -5.51
C GLY A 16 -1.59 -4.22 -6.59
N ALA A 17 -0.54 -4.10 -7.41
CA ALA A 17 -0.41 -3.05 -8.42
C ALA A 17 -1.16 -3.35 -9.75
N SER A 18 -1.81 -4.50 -9.88
CA SER A 18 -2.57 -4.87 -11.08
C SER A 18 -3.83 -4.04 -11.33
N GLY A 19 -4.27 -3.17 -10.39
CA GLY A 19 -5.45 -2.35 -10.59
C GLY A 19 -5.73 -1.38 -9.43
N GLY A 20 -6.81 -0.62 -9.56
CA GLY A 20 -7.28 0.29 -8.51
C GLY A 20 -6.21 1.30 -8.06
N ILE A 21 -6.10 1.47 -6.73
CA ILE A 21 -5.16 2.40 -6.11
C ILE A 21 -3.69 2.01 -6.43
N GLY A 22 -3.37 0.72 -6.43
CA GLY A 22 -2.00 0.24 -6.71
C GLY A 22 -1.52 0.62 -8.11
N ARG A 23 -2.39 0.52 -9.14
CA ARG A 23 -2.08 1.00 -10.50
C ARG A 23 -1.84 2.51 -10.49
N ALA A 24 -2.73 3.30 -9.86
CA ALA A 24 -2.58 4.75 -9.81
C ALA A 24 -1.27 5.18 -9.11
N ILE A 25 -0.90 4.50 -8.02
CA ILE A 25 0.39 4.71 -7.32
C ILE A 25 1.56 4.38 -8.25
N SER A 26 1.52 3.24 -8.94
CA SER A 26 2.56 2.82 -9.88
C SER A 26 2.79 3.86 -10.98
N LEU A 27 1.71 4.41 -11.53
CA LEU A 27 1.79 5.47 -12.55
C LEU A 27 2.33 6.79 -12.00
N ALA A 28 1.99 7.15 -10.76
CA ALA A 28 2.50 8.36 -10.14
C ALA A 28 4.02 8.28 -9.89
N PHE A 29 4.52 7.12 -9.45
CA PHE A 29 5.97 6.89 -9.32
C PHE A 29 6.67 6.90 -10.68
N ALA A 30 6.08 6.25 -11.70
CA ALA A 30 6.62 6.26 -13.07
C ALA A 30 6.74 7.68 -13.63
N THR A 31 5.69 8.51 -13.47
CA THR A 31 5.71 9.93 -13.88
C THR A 31 6.77 10.74 -13.14
N ALA A 32 7.13 10.34 -11.93
CA ALA A 32 8.23 10.94 -11.16
C ALA A 32 9.63 10.35 -11.52
N GLY A 33 9.72 9.52 -12.57
CA GLY A 33 10.98 8.95 -13.06
C GLY A 33 11.49 7.71 -12.32
N TRP A 34 10.64 7.06 -11.51
CA TRP A 34 11.01 5.88 -10.73
C TRP A 34 10.90 4.59 -11.53
N SER A 35 11.76 3.62 -11.20
CA SER A 35 11.56 2.22 -11.60
C SER A 35 10.51 1.57 -10.69
N VAL A 36 9.54 0.84 -11.28
CA VAL A 36 8.36 0.34 -10.56
C VAL A 36 8.30 -1.18 -10.61
N GLY A 37 8.42 -1.83 -9.47
CA GLY A 37 8.07 -3.23 -9.29
C GLY A 37 6.55 -3.37 -9.13
N ILE A 38 5.91 -4.08 -10.05
CA ILE A 38 4.47 -4.28 -10.12
C ILE A 38 4.15 -5.68 -9.62
N HIS A 39 3.70 -5.77 -8.36
CA HIS A 39 3.29 -7.06 -7.83
C HIS A 39 1.83 -7.36 -8.13
N TYR A 40 1.56 -8.61 -8.49
CA TYR A 40 0.23 -9.20 -8.64
C TYR A 40 0.18 -10.61 -8.04
N HIS A 41 -1.04 -11.12 -7.77
CA HIS A 41 -1.23 -12.51 -7.34
C HIS A 41 -1.76 -13.36 -8.49
N ARG A 42 -2.96 -13.07 -9.02
CA ARG A 42 -3.66 -13.89 -10.04
C ARG A 42 -3.84 -13.19 -11.38
N ASN A 43 -4.01 -11.87 -11.37
CA ASN A 43 -4.36 -11.14 -12.58
C ASN A 43 -3.11 -10.60 -13.28
N LYS A 44 -2.40 -11.51 -13.98
CA LYS A 44 -1.20 -11.18 -14.75
C LYS A 44 -1.51 -10.19 -15.88
N VAL A 45 -2.61 -10.38 -16.61
CA VAL A 45 -3.00 -9.50 -17.72
C VAL A 45 -3.14 -8.05 -17.24
N ALA A 46 -3.87 -7.82 -16.14
CA ALA A 46 -4.01 -6.47 -15.59
C ALA A 46 -2.68 -5.89 -15.04
N ALA A 47 -1.74 -6.75 -14.62
CA ALA A 47 -0.40 -6.31 -14.23
C ALA A 47 0.44 -5.92 -15.45
N GLU A 48 0.33 -6.65 -16.56
CA GLU A 48 0.97 -6.33 -17.85
C GLU A 48 0.44 -5.00 -18.40
N GLU A 49 -0.87 -4.77 -18.32
CA GLU A 49 -1.47 -3.46 -18.67
C GLU A 49 -0.90 -2.32 -17.80
N THR A 50 -0.74 -2.56 -16.49
CA THR A 50 -0.13 -1.56 -15.61
C THR A 50 1.31 -1.29 -16.00
N LEU A 51 2.08 -2.32 -16.33
CA LEU A 51 3.47 -2.17 -16.78
C LEU A 51 3.55 -1.38 -18.08
N ALA A 52 2.68 -1.66 -19.07
CA ALA A 52 2.62 -0.90 -20.30
C ALA A 52 2.33 0.59 -20.06
N GLN A 53 1.40 0.90 -19.14
CA GLN A 53 1.09 2.28 -18.74
C GLN A 53 2.26 2.96 -18.02
N VAL A 54 3.01 2.22 -17.17
CA VAL A 54 4.23 2.72 -16.50
C VAL A 54 5.28 3.13 -17.54
N VAL A 55 5.47 2.32 -18.58
CA VAL A 55 6.41 2.63 -19.66
C VAL A 55 5.95 3.86 -20.47
N VAL A 56 4.67 3.96 -20.80
CA VAL A 56 4.09 5.13 -21.47
C VAL A 56 4.24 6.40 -20.63
N ALA A 57 4.15 6.28 -19.31
CA ALA A 57 4.36 7.40 -18.38
C ALA A 57 5.85 7.81 -18.22
N GLY A 58 6.78 7.15 -18.92
CA GLY A 58 8.21 7.45 -18.90
C GLY A 58 9.02 6.71 -17.83
N GLY A 59 8.39 5.81 -17.09
CA GLY A 59 9.06 4.95 -16.11
C GLY A 59 9.59 3.66 -16.71
N THR A 60 10.27 2.89 -15.89
CA THR A 60 10.65 1.49 -16.16
C THR A 60 10.00 0.58 -15.13
N GLY A 61 9.90 -0.73 -15.40
CA GLY A 61 9.31 -1.61 -14.40
C GLY A 61 9.56 -3.09 -14.65
N ALA A 62 9.09 -3.89 -13.70
CA ALA A 62 9.08 -5.35 -13.79
C ALA A 62 7.86 -5.92 -13.06
N LEU A 63 7.42 -7.10 -13.48
CA LEU A 63 6.33 -7.84 -12.86
C LEU A 63 6.86 -8.82 -11.81
N TYR A 64 6.14 -8.92 -10.70
CA TYR A 64 6.43 -9.86 -9.62
C TYR A 64 5.14 -10.57 -9.20
N GLU A 65 5.14 -11.90 -9.30
CA GLU A 65 4.02 -12.73 -8.88
C GLU A 65 4.28 -13.26 -7.47
N ALA A 66 3.30 -13.10 -6.56
CA ALA A 66 3.30 -13.72 -5.24
C ALA A 66 1.90 -13.76 -4.65
N ASP A 67 1.61 -14.72 -3.78
CA ASP A 67 0.54 -14.61 -2.82
C ASP A 67 1.11 -14.00 -1.53
N VAL A 68 0.64 -12.81 -1.14
CA VAL A 68 1.14 -12.13 0.07
C VAL A 68 0.86 -12.91 1.36
N ARG A 69 -0.09 -13.86 1.33
CA ARG A 69 -0.39 -14.75 2.45
C ARG A 69 0.74 -15.75 2.71
N GLU A 70 1.55 -16.05 1.69
CA GLU A 70 2.59 -17.04 1.73
C GLU A 70 3.95 -16.39 1.99
N THR A 71 4.48 -16.59 3.20
CA THR A 71 5.77 -16.00 3.64
C THR A 71 6.90 -16.24 2.64
N HIS A 72 7.03 -17.48 2.14
CA HIS A 72 8.11 -17.85 1.23
C HIS A 72 7.98 -17.16 -0.14
N ALA A 73 6.76 -17.07 -0.67
CA ALA A 73 6.49 -16.36 -1.92
C ALA A 73 6.83 -14.86 -1.81
N VAL A 74 6.48 -14.24 -0.68
CA VAL A 74 6.85 -12.84 -0.42
C VAL A 74 8.36 -12.66 -0.32
N GLN A 75 9.06 -13.55 0.39
CA GLN A 75 10.51 -13.50 0.49
C GLN A 75 11.18 -13.61 -0.88
N GLN A 76 10.79 -14.58 -1.69
CA GLN A 76 11.30 -14.75 -3.05
C GLN A 76 11.03 -13.52 -3.94
N MET A 77 9.85 -12.92 -3.84
CA MET A 77 9.49 -11.70 -4.55
C MET A 77 10.42 -10.54 -4.17
N ILE A 78 10.62 -10.28 -2.88
CA ILE A 78 11.50 -9.20 -2.39
C ILE A 78 12.95 -9.45 -2.83
N GLU A 79 13.45 -10.68 -2.69
CA GLU A 79 14.79 -11.04 -3.15
C GLU A 79 14.96 -10.83 -4.66
N ALA A 80 13.96 -11.21 -5.47
CA ALA A 80 13.98 -11.00 -6.90
C ALA A 80 13.99 -9.52 -7.26
N ALA A 81 13.21 -8.68 -6.53
CA ALA A 81 13.21 -7.25 -6.71
C ALA A 81 14.55 -6.61 -6.32
N CYS A 82 15.17 -7.08 -5.23
CA CYS A 82 16.48 -6.59 -4.77
C CYS A 82 17.65 -7.03 -5.65
N ARG A 83 17.53 -8.14 -6.38
CA ARG A 83 18.55 -8.56 -7.37
C ARG A 83 18.55 -7.73 -8.65
N ARG A 84 17.47 -6.98 -8.90
CA ARG A 84 17.35 -6.12 -10.09
C ARG A 84 17.78 -4.68 -9.73
N ALA A 85 18.62 -4.08 -10.55
CA ALA A 85 18.98 -2.67 -10.40
C ALA A 85 17.94 -1.76 -11.10
N PRO A 86 17.58 -0.63 -10.49
CA PRO A 86 17.94 -0.19 -9.14
C PRO A 86 17.19 -0.97 -8.04
N VAL A 87 17.85 -1.21 -6.90
CA VAL A 87 17.24 -1.88 -5.73
C VAL A 87 16.11 -1.01 -5.15
N PRO A 88 14.93 -1.57 -4.85
CA PRO A 88 13.85 -0.76 -4.30
C PRO A 88 14.21 -0.14 -2.94
N SER A 89 14.11 1.18 -2.85
CA SER A 89 14.22 1.95 -1.61
C SER A 89 12.85 2.29 -1.00
N VAL A 90 11.77 1.97 -1.72
CA VAL A 90 10.40 2.18 -1.29
C VAL A 90 9.57 0.91 -1.47
N LEU A 91 8.78 0.58 -0.44
CA LEU A 91 7.74 -0.45 -0.50
C LEU A 91 6.38 0.18 -0.28
N ILE A 92 5.41 -0.14 -1.15
CA ILE A 92 4.01 0.23 -0.94
C ILE A 92 3.20 -1.05 -0.67
N CYS A 93 2.72 -1.20 0.57
CA CYS A 93 1.83 -2.29 0.97
C CYS A 93 0.38 -1.89 0.65
N ASN A 94 -0.08 -2.24 -0.55
CA ASN A 94 -1.43 -1.92 -1.03
C ASN A 94 -2.28 -3.17 -1.31
N ALA A 95 -1.69 -4.35 -1.44
CA ALA A 95 -2.45 -5.59 -1.64
C ALA A 95 -3.52 -5.78 -0.55
N GLY A 96 -4.73 -6.11 -0.96
CA GLY A 96 -5.83 -6.33 -0.03
C GLY A 96 -7.12 -6.75 -0.72
N ILE A 97 -8.00 -7.36 0.07
CA ILE A 97 -9.35 -7.77 -0.33
C ILE A 97 -10.38 -7.18 0.63
N GLY A 98 -11.62 -7.00 0.14
CA GLY A 98 -12.74 -6.53 0.95
C GLY A 98 -13.53 -7.67 1.59
N GLY A 99 -14.46 -7.30 2.47
CA GLY A 99 -15.53 -8.18 2.98
C GLY A 99 -16.89 -7.55 2.68
N LYS A 100 -17.92 -8.40 2.51
CA LYS A 100 -19.28 -7.94 2.13
C LYS A 100 -20.38 -8.67 2.92
N HIS A 101 -20.10 -9.08 4.17
CA HIS A 101 -21.05 -9.82 4.98
C HIS A 101 -21.31 -9.10 6.29
N LEU A 102 -22.58 -8.98 6.67
CA LEU A 102 -22.95 -8.57 8.02
C LEU A 102 -22.30 -9.49 9.05
N LEU A 103 -21.91 -8.98 10.20
CA LEU A 103 -21.14 -9.70 11.23
C LEU A 103 -21.78 -11.05 11.59
N LEU A 104 -23.10 -11.11 11.74
CA LEU A 104 -23.83 -12.35 12.03
C LEU A 104 -23.82 -13.39 10.88
N ARG A 105 -23.43 -12.98 9.68
CA ARG A 105 -23.35 -13.85 8.49
C ARG A 105 -21.92 -13.99 7.96
N GLN A 106 -20.94 -13.44 8.70
CA GLN A 106 -19.54 -13.55 8.33
C GLN A 106 -19.08 -15.00 8.52
N ARG A 107 -18.65 -15.63 7.44
CA ARG A 107 -18.07 -16.98 7.51
C ARG A 107 -16.64 -16.90 8.04
N GLU A 108 -16.20 -17.95 8.71
CA GLU A 108 -14.86 -18.01 9.28
C GLU A 108 -13.76 -17.98 8.20
N GLU A 109 -14.00 -18.64 7.06
CA GLU A 109 -13.06 -18.67 5.94
C GLU A 109 -12.89 -17.27 5.32
N ASP A 110 -14.01 -16.54 5.10
CA ASP A 110 -13.97 -15.18 4.56
C ASP A 110 -13.27 -14.21 5.53
N TRP A 111 -13.48 -14.40 6.84
CA TRP A 111 -12.75 -13.67 7.88
C TRP A 111 -11.25 -13.97 7.81
N ALA A 112 -10.89 -15.26 7.80
CA ALA A 112 -9.49 -15.69 7.77
C ALA A 112 -8.77 -15.20 6.51
N ASP A 113 -9.39 -15.27 5.33
CA ASP A 113 -8.82 -14.78 4.07
C ASP A 113 -8.55 -13.27 4.10
N VAL A 114 -9.47 -12.47 4.66
CA VAL A 114 -9.28 -11.02 4.76
C VAL A 114 -8.14 -10.68 5.71
N ILE A 115 -8.09 -11.31 6.90
CA ILE A 115 -7.00 -11.10 7.86
C ILE A 115 -5.67 -11.57 7.28
N ALA A 116 -5.64 -12.77 6.67
CA ALA A 116 -4.43 -13.32 6.07
C ALA A 116 -3.88 -12.42 4.95
N THR A 117 -4.76 -11.87 4.10
CA THR A 117 -4.33 -11.01 2.99
C THR A 117 -3.93 -9.61 3.47
N ASN A 118 -4.82 -8.93 4.21
CA ASN A 118 -4.67 -7.50 4.47
C ASN A 118 -3.69 -7.21 5.61
N LEU A 119 -3.67 -8.04 6.66
CA LEU A 119 -2.85 -7.82 7.85
C LEU A 119 -1.61 -8.71 7.84
N THR A 120 -1.79 -10.03 7.79
CA THR A 120 -0.65 -10.97 7.81
C THR A 120 0.21 -10.81 6.56
N GLY A 121 -0.38 -10.65 5.37
CA GLY A 121 0.35 -10.39 4.13
C GLY A 121 1.14 -9.09 4.16
N THR A 122 0.59 -8.03 4.75
CA THR A 122 1.32 -6.78 4.99
C THR A 122 2.50 -7.02 5.94
N PHE A 123 2.29 -7.74 7.04
CA PHE A 123 3.38 -8.13 7.95
C PHE A 123 4.48 -8.91 7.23
N HIS A 124 4.15 -9.88 6.37
CA HIS A 124 5.15 -10.61 5.58
C HIS A 124 5.97 -9.66 4.69
N CYS A 125 5.31 -8.72 4.00
CA CYS A 125 5.99 -7.75 3.15
C CYS A 125 6.92 -6.82 3.93
N LEU A 126 6.46 -6.29 5.08
CA LEU A 126 7.28 -5.45 5.95
C LEU A 126 8.52 -6.20 6.44
N ARG A 127 8.31 -7.40 6.99
CA ARG A 127 9.39 -8.24 7.54
C ARG A 127 10.43 -8.62 6.49
N ALA A 128 10.00 -8.94 5.26
CA ALA A 128 10.91 -9.31 4.18
C ALA A 128 11.69 -8.10 3.61
N MET A 129 11.07 -6.89 3.60
CA MET A 129 11.69 -5.70 3.03
C MET A 129 12.60 -4.95 4.03
N ALA A 130 12.39 -5.11 5.34
CA ALA A 130 13.17 -4.38 6.34
C ALA A 130 14.68 -4.68 6.27
N PRO A 131 15.16 -5.95 6.19
CA PRO A 131 16.59 -6.24 6.12
C PRO A 131 17.31 -5.57 4.94
N PRO A 132 16.84 -5.65 3.68
CA PRO A 132 17.50 -4.94 2.58
C PRO A 132 17.47 -3.42 2.75
N LEU A 133 16.39 -2.82 3.24
CA LEU A 133 16.36 -1.39 3.51
C LEU A 133 17.39 -0.98 4.57
N LEU A 134 17.46 -1.70 5.67
CA LEU A 134 18.44 -1.45 6.74
C LEU A 134 19.88 -1.60 6.22
N ALA A 135 20.15 -2.63 5.43
CA ALA A 135 21.48 -2.87 4.84
C ALA A 135 21.90 -1.75 3.87
N HIS A 136 20.94 -1.13 3.16
CA HIS A 136 21.19 -0.02 2.23
C HIS A 136 21.15 1.37 2.91
N GLY A 137 21.03 1.42 4.24
CA GLY A 137 21.08 2.65 5.03
C GLY A 137 19.74 3.39 5.14
N GLY A 138 18.64 2.72 4.89
CA GLY A 138 17.29 3.21 5.10
C GLY A 138 16.39 3.12 3.87
N GLY A 139 15.19 3.65 4.01
CA GLY A 139 14.16 3.64 2.96
C GLY A 139 12.80 4.04 3.49
N SER A 140 11.77 3.82 2.71
CA SER A 140 10.40 4.18 3.09
C SER A 140 9.42 3.04 2.81
N ILE A 141 8.53 2.81 3.77
CA ILE A 141 7.40 1.90 3.61
C ILE A 141 6.11 2.70 3.82
N VAL A 142 5.21 2.66 2.84
CA VAL A 142 3.87 3.23 2.98
C VAL A 142 2.84 2.12 2.93
N VAL A 143 2.05 2.00 3.99
CA VAL A 143 0.98 1.01 4.12
C VAL A 143 -0.36 1.66 3.79
N ILE A 144 -1.13 1.06 2.90
CA ILE A 144 -2.46 1.57 2.53
C ILE A 144 -3.49 1.04 3.54
N GLY A 145 -3.90 1.94 4.40
CA GLY A 145 -4.94 1.74 5.41
C GLY A 145 -6.35 1.93 4.87
N SER A 146 -7.26 2.26 5.77
CA SER A 146 -8.65 2.63 5.45
C SER A 146 -9.28 3.37 6.61
N HIS A 147 -10.18 4.30 6.32
CA HIS A 147 -11.05 4.94 7.30
C HIS A 147 -11.88 3.93 8.11
N ALA A 148 -12.26 2.79 7.47
CA ALA A 148 -12.96 1.70 8.15
C ALA A 148 -12.16 1.08 9.32
N GLY A 149 -10.83 1.21 9.36
CA GLY A 149 -10.01 0.76 10.48
C GLY A 149 -10.17 1.60 11.76
N PHE A 150 -10.69 2.82 11.65
CA PHE A 150 -10.96 3.71 12.78
C PHE A 150 -12.42 3.66 13.24
N HIS A 151 -13.36 3.63 12.30
CA HIS A 151 -14.79 3.80 12.59
C HIS A 151 -15.62 2.53 12.37
N GLY A 152 -15.01 1.47 11.84
CA GLY A 152 -15.76 0.32 11.37
C GLY A 152 -16.56 0.66 10.10
N SER A 153 -17.27 -0.34 9.57
CA SER A 153 -18.20 -0.18 8.46
C SER A 153 -19.15 -1.38 8.43
N SER A 154 -20.43 -1.12 8.30
CA SER A 154 -21.43 -2.20 8.21
C SER A 154 -21.10 -3.14 7.05
N GLY A 155 -21.13 -4.45 7.31
CA GLY A 155 -20.79 -5.48 6.32
C GLY A 155 -19.30 -5.67 6.06
N GLN A 156 -18.41 -5.00 6.82
CA GLN A 156 -16.96 -5.04 6.61
C GLN A 156 -16.17 -5.39 7.89
N ALA A 157 -16.69 -6.22 8.78
CA ALA A 157 -16.07 -6.50 10.07
C ALA A 157 -14.62 -7.00 9.94
N ALA A 158 -14.37 -8.04 9.13
CA ALA A 158 -13.01 -8.56 8.89
C ALA A 158 -12.09 -7.50 8.25
N TYR A 159 -12.61 -6.75 7.29
CA TYR A 159 -11.85 -5.68 6.62
C TYR A 159 -11.48 -4.57 7.61
N ALA A 160 -12.44 -4.08 8.40
CA ALA A 160 -12.20 -3.05 9.40
C ALA A 160 -11.18 -3.51 10.45
N ALA A 161 -11.32 -4.73 10.98
CA ALA A 161 -10.38 -5.32 11.92
C ALA A 161 -8.97 -5.44 11.32
N SER A 162 -8.87 -5.92 10.06
CA SER A 162 -7.57 -6.01 9.37
C SER A 162 -6.89 -4.64 9.21
N LYS A 163 -7.67 -3.61 8.84
CA LYS A 163 -7.13 -2.25 8.64
C LYS A 163 -6.81 -1.54 9.96
N ALA A 164 -7.54 -1.82 11.04
CA ALA A 164 -7.21 -1.35 12.38
C ALA A 164 -5.88 -1.95 12.88
N GLY A 165 -5.66 -3.25 12.67
CA GLY A 165 -4.40 -3.92 13.03
C GLY A 165 -3.16 -3.34 12.36
N LEU A 166 -3.30 -2.77 11.15
CA LEU A 166 -2.19 -2.11 10.46
C LEU A 166 -1.64 -0.89 11.22
N ILE A 167 -2.46 -0.22 12.02
CA ILE A 167 -2.03 0.96 12.80
C ILE A 167 -0.96 0.54 13.81
N GLY A 168 -1.23 -0.48 14.61
CA GLY A 168 -0.27 -1.01 15.58
C GLY A 168 1.00 -1.55 14.90
N LEU A 169 0.83 -2.29 13.79
CA LEU A 169 1.96 -2.83 13.01
C LEU A 169 2.87 -1.73 12.47
N VAL A 170 2.32 -0.66 11.92
CA VAL A 170 3.08 0.49 11.39
C VAL A 170 3.80 1.24 12.50
N HIS A 171 3.13 1.51 13.63
CA HIS A 171 3.75 2.19 14.76
C HIS A 171 4.93 1.40 15.33
N THR A 172 4.77 0.08 15.49
CA THR A 172 5.84 -0.80 15.98
C THR A 172 7.03 -0.82 15.01
N ALA A 173 6.77 -1.06 13.73
CA ALA A 173 7.81 -1.08 12.70
C ALA A 173 8.58 0.25 12.61
N ALA A 174 7.87 1.38 12.72
CA ALA A 174 8.49 2.71 12.72
C ALA A 174 9.44 2.92 13.93
N GLN A 175 9.06 2.42 15.11
CA GLN A 175 9.90 2.49 16.31
C GLN A 175 11.13 1.59 16.21
N GLU A 176 10.93 0.34 15.76
CA GLU A 176 12.02 -0.65 15.69
C GLU A 176 13.07 -0.30 14.64
N TRP A 177 12.65 0.26 13.49
CA TRP A 177 13.54 0.45 12.34
C TRP A 177 13.97 1.90 12.12
N GLY A 178 13.40 2.84 12.87
CA GLY A 178 13.69 4.27 12.74
C GLY A 178 15.17 4.62 12.93
N ALA A 179 15.87 3.98 13.88
CA ALA A 179 17.30 4.16 14.09
C ALA A 179 18.15 3.77 12.85
N GLY A 180 17.66 2.81 12.04
CA GLY A 180 18.24 2.39 10.76
C GLY A 180 17.77 3.24 9.57
N ASN A 181 17.07 4.37 9.81
CA ASN A 181 16.55 5.27 8.79
C ASN A 181 15.49 4.61 7.87
N VAL A 182 14.77 3.58 8.35
CA VAL A 182 13.60 3.03 7.66
C VAL A 182 12.35 3.67 8.24
N ARG A 183 11.66 4.42 7.40
CA ARG A 183 10.43 5.14 7.75
C ARG A 183 9.22 4.31 7.35
N VAL A 184 8.26 4.19 8.26
CA VAL A 184 7.04 3.41 8.03
C VAL A 184 5.84 4.25 8.37
N ASN A 185 4.96 4.49 7.41
CA ASN A 185 3.77 5.32 7.59
C ASN A 185 2.51 4.63 7.04
N LEU A 186 1.35 4.99 7.59
CA LEU A 186 0.04 4.55 7.14
C LEU A 186 -0.66 5.68 6.38
N LEU A 187 -1.30 5.36 5.25
CA LEU A 187 -2.08 6.32 4.49
C LEU A 187 -3.52 5.82 4.31
N LEU A 188 -4.48 6.68 4.61
CA LEU A 188 -5.91 6.43 4.43
C LEU A 188 -6.36 7.08 3.11
N PRO A 189 -6.69 6.29 2.08
CA PRO A 189 -6.96 6.84 0.75
C PRO A 189 -8.36 7.43 0.58
N GLY A 190 -9.25 7.29 1.59
CA GLY A 190 -10.66 7.59 1.44
C GLY A 190 -11.37 6.65 0.47
N TRP A 191 -12.61 7.01 0.08
CA TRP A 191 -13.37 6.26 -0.90
C TRP A 191 -12.72 6.37 -2.30
N GLN A 192 -12.42 5.23 -2.91
CA GLN A 192 -11.82 5.14 -4.23
C GLN A 192 -12.64 4.21 -5.12
N LYS A 193 -12.97 4.63 -6.34
CA LYS A 193 -13.69 3.79 -7.30
C LYS A 193 -12.76 2.69 -7.81
N THR A 194 -12.90 1.49 -7.24
CA THR A 194 -12.09 0.31 -7.55
C THR A 194 -12.97 -0.94 -7.56
N GLY A 195 -12.44 -2.08 -8.01
CA GLY A 195 -13.15 -3.37 -7.90
C GLY A 195 -13.54 -3.72 -6.46
N LEU A 196 -12.74 -3.28 -5.47
CA LEU A 196 -13.01 -3.51 -4.05
C LEU A 196 -14.27 -2.78 -3.55
N THR A 197 -14.56 -1.61 -4.09
CA THR A 197 -15.66 -0.73 -3.67
C THR A 197 -16.91 -0.87 -4.54
N THR A 198 -16.87 -1.73 -5.56
CA THR A 198 -18.02 -1.98 -6.41
C THR A 198 -19.20 -2.52 -5.59
N GLY A 199 -20.33 -1.81 -5.63
CA GLY A 199 -21.56 -2.15 -4.93
C GLY A 199 -21.59 -1.80 -3.44
N ILE A 200 -20.56 -1.15 -2.89
CA ILE A 200 -20.54 -0.65 -1.51
C ILE A 200 -20.20 0.84 -1.40
N MET A 201 -19.73 1.44 -2.49
CA MET A 201 -19.46 2.87 -2.53
C MET A 201 -20.77 3.66 -2.40
N PRO A 202 -20.86 4.70 -1.55
CA PRO A 202 -22.04 5.56 -1.45
C PRO A 202 -22.46 6.10 -2.82
N ALA A 203 -23.77 6.32 -2.99
CA ALA A 203 -24.29 6.98 -4.20
C ALA A 203 -23.70 8.41 -4.33
N HIS A 204 -23.62 8.90 -5.56
CA HIS A 204 -22.94 10.15 -5.93
C HIS A 204 -23.34 11.38 -5.09
N ASP A 205 -24.51 11.37 -4.44
CA ASP A 205 -25.11 12.51 -3.76
C ASP A 205 -25.01 12.41 -2.23
N ASN A 206 -24.36 11.38 -1.68
CA ASN A 206 -24.31 11.14 -0.23
C ASN A 206 -22.88 11.23 0.32
N TRP A 207 -22.26 12.43 0.18
CA TRP A 207 -20.94 12.75 0.74
C TRP A 207 -21.03 13.76 1.89
N ASN A 208 -22.13 13.73 2.65
CA ASN A 208 -22.40 14.72 3.72
C ASN A 208 -21.41 14.64 4.89
N ASP A 209 -20.74 13.49 5.05
CA ASP A 209 -19.68 13.27 6.04
C ASP A 209 -18.29 13.78 5.58
N HIS A 210 -18.19 14.23 4.31
CA HIS A 210 -16.96 14.79 3.75
C HIS A 210 -17.01 16.32 3.75
N ALA A 211 -16.06 16.98 4.42
CA ALA A 211 -15.99 18.45 4.46
C ALA A 211 -15.94 19.09 3.07
N LEU A 212 -15.37 18.39 2.08
CA LEU A 212 -15.32 18.85 0.68
C LEU A 212 -16.52 18.37 -0.16
N GLY A 213 -17.52 17.70 0.43
CA GLY A 213 -18.69 17.17 -0.29
C GLY A 213 -18.35 16.14 -1.39
N ARG A 214 -17.16 15.57 -1.35
CA ARG A 214 -16.68 14.58 -2.34
C ARG A 214 -15.51 13.76 -1.81
N PRO A 215 -15.31 12.52 -2.31
CA PRO A 215 -14.11 11.74 -1.99
C PRO A 215 -12.88 12.29 -2.74
N PRO A 216 -11.66 11.96 -2.25
CA PRO A 216 -10.43 12.30 -2.97
C PRO A 216 -10.30 11.53 -4.27
N SER A 217 -9.66 12.13 -5.29
CA SER A 217 -9.38 11.42 -6.53
C SER A 217 -8.22 10.43 -6.36
N GLN A 218 -8.22 9.33 -7.12
CA GLN A 218 -7.12 8.35 -7.12
C GLN A 218 -5.77 9.02 -7.46
N LYS A 219 -5.79 10.01 -8.34
CA LYS A 219 -4.59 10.75 -8.73
C LYS A 219 -3.99 11.53 -7.55
N GLU A 220 -4.81 12.20 -6.77
CA GLU A 220 -4.32 12.96 -5.60
C GLU A 220 -3.83 12.02 -4.48
N VAL A 221 -4.55 10.93 -4.25
CA VAL A 221 -4.09 9.89 -3.31
C VAL A 221 -2.72 9.33 -3.74
N ALA A 222 -2.57 8.98 -5.01
CA ALA A 222 -1.30 8.46 -5.53
C ALA A 222 -0.15 9.46 -5.43
N LYS A 223 -0.39 10.75 -5.70
CA LYS A 223 0.62 11.82 -5.47
C LYS A 223 1.01 11.95 -4.00
N THR A 224 0.04 11.85 -3.10
CA THR A 224 0.30 11.89 -1.65
C THR A 224 1.16 10.71 -1.21
N VAL A 225 0.95 9.51 -1.77
CA VAL A 225 1.80 8.34 -1.52
C VAL A 225 3.24 8.61 -1.96
N VAL A 226 3.44 9.15 -3.17
CA VAL A 226 4.79 9.52 -3.66
C VAL A 226 5.43 10.58 -2.76
N TYR A 227 4.68 11.61 -2.40
CA TYR A 227 5.16 12.66 -1.49
C TYR A 227 5.59 12.07 -0.14
N LEU A 228 4.74 11.26 0.49
CA LEU A 228 5.01 10.65 1.79
C LEU A 228 6.21 9.69 1.74
N ALA A 229 6.36 8.94 0.65
CA ALA A 229 7.51 8.06 0.46
C ALA A 229 8.84 8.79 0.39
N GLN A 230 8.84 10.06 -0.05
CA GLN A 230 10.02 10.91 -0.19
C GLN A 230 10.32 11.78 1.05
N GLN A 231 9.41 11.85 2.04
CA GLN A 231 9.66 12.62 3.27
C GLN A 231 10.73 11.95 4.13
N ASN A 232 11.74 12.70 4.56
CA ASN A 232 12.87 12.14 5.33
C ASN A 232 12.65 12.11 6.84
N ASP A 233 11.78 12.96 7.37
CA ASP A 233 11.60 13.17 8.81
C ASP A 233 10.23 12.71 9.32
N VAL A 234 9.49 11.94 8.50
CA VAL A 234 8.13 11.46 8.83
C VAL A 234 8.11 9.94 8.93
N SER A 235 7.86 9.43 10.13
CA SER A 235 7.71 7.99 10.41
C SER A 235 6.70 7.75 11.53
N GLY A 236 5.99 6.64 11.47
CA GLY A 236 4.97 6.28 12.47
C GLY A 236 3.69 7.13 12.39
N GLN A 237 3.42 7.77 11.26
CA GLN A 237 2.27 8.65 11.13
C GLN A 237 1.12 8.01 10.35
N VAL A 238 -0.10 8.44 10.68
CA VAL A 238 -1.32 8.14 9.92
C VAL A 238 -1.70 9.37 9.11
N TRP A 239 -1.62 9.25 7.78
CA TRP A 239 -1.96 10.32 6.84
C TRP A 239 -3.37 10.09 6.28
N ASN A 240 -4.27 11.02 6.57
CA ASN A 240 -5.61 10.99 6.01
C ASN A 240 -5.68 11.84 4.73
N CYS A 241 -5.95 11.21 3.59
CA CYS A 241 -6.21 11.88 2.31
C CYS A 241 -7.68 12.23 2.10
N ASP A 242 -8.53 11.82 3.03
CA ASP A 242 -9.97 12.06 3.01
C ASP A 242 -10.31 13.34 3.77
N SER A 243 -11.39 13.99 3.40
CA SER A 243 -11.90 15.18 4.12
C SER A 243 -12.85 14.83 5.27
N ARG A 244 -13.01 13.56 5.62
CA ARG A 244 -13.66 13.11 6.84
C ARG A 244 -12.71 13.21 8.04
N ASN A 245 -13.25 13.48 9.21
CA ASN A 245 -12.49 13.42 10.46
C ASN A 245 -12.12 11.97 10.83
N LEU A 246 -11.01 11.81 11.53
CA LEU A 246 -10.56 10.56 12.14
C LEU A 246 -11.15 10.37 13.53
#